data_7a7e4d6fe1659efb99c15d49491c6b75
#
_entry.id   7a7e4d6fe1659efb99c15d49491c6b75
#
_cell.length_a   1.000
_cell.length_b   1.000
_cell.length_c   1.000
_cell.angle_alpha   90.00
_cell.angle_beta   90.00
_cell.angle_gamma   90.00
#
_symmetry.space_group_name_H-M   'P 1'
#
loop_
_entity.id
_entity.type
_entity.pdbx_description
1 polymer ?
#
loop_
_entity_poly.entity_id
_entity_poly.type
_entity_poly.pdbx_seq_one_letter_code
_entity_poly.pdbx_strand_id
1 'polypeptide(L)'
;MADLTAIMETSKGTINLTLFADKTPYTVGNFVNLAKREYYNGLTFHRVISDFMIQGGCPYGNGMGGPGYEFEDEFKKDLKHDKPGILSMANAGPGTNGSQFFITHGPTPHLDGMHTVFGAVVSQADQDVVNSITQGDTIENITIKGNVGSVFKKVKPKLDEWNKTLNKSFPNLPKA
;
A
#
# COMPACT_ATOMS: atom_id res chain seq x y z
N MET A 1 -12.98 -14.70 2.48
CA MET A 1 -11.60 -14.55 1.95
C MET A 1 -10.68 -14.18 3.11
N ALA A 2 -9.62 -14.92 3.31
CA ALA A 2 -8.70 -14.68 4.42
C ALA A 2 -7.80 -13.45 4.16
N ASP A 3 -7.37 -12.81 5.23
CA ASP A 3 -6.39 -11.73 5.15
C ASP A 3 -5.05 -12.25 4.61
N LEU A 4 -4.31 -11.37 3.97
CA LEU A 4 -2.95 -11.64 3.50
C LEU A 4 -1.95 -10.95 4.43
N THR A 5 -0.69 -11.33 4.32
CA THR A 5 0.40 -10.67 5.03
C THR A 5 1.40 -10.11 4.03
N ALA A 6 1.76 -8.84 4.20
CA ALA A 6 2.86 -8.23 3.46
C ALA A 6 4.07 -8.12 4.37
N ILE A 7 5.23 -8.55 3.88
CA ILE A 7 6.50 -8.42 4.57
C ILE A 7 7.30 -7.38 3.79
N MET A 8 7.32 -6.16 4.31
CA MET A 8 8.00 -5.03 3.67
C MET A 8 9.38 -4.87 4.27
N GLU A 9 10.41 -5.13 3.48
CA GLU A 9 11.79 -4.92 3.91
C GLU A 9 12.24 -3.53 3.53
N THR A 10 12.74 -2.78 4.50
CA THR A 10 13.15 -1.39 4.32
C THR A 10 14.59 -1.19 4.77
N SER A 11 15.15 -0.03 4.46
CA SER A 11 16.48 0.35 4.92
C SER A 11 16.60 0.50 6.45
N LYS A 12 15.48 0.50 7.19
CA LYS A 12 15.48 0.56 8.66
C LYS A 12 15.02 -0.75 9.31
N GLY A 13 14.68 -1.77 8.52
CA GLY A 13 14.23 -3.07 9.02
C GLY A 13 12.93 -3.51 8.36
N THR A 14 12.34 -4.57 8.92
CA THR A 14 11.17 -5.24 8.37
C THR A 14 9.88 -4.70 8.99
N ILE A 15 8.89 -4.43 8.16
CA ILE A 15 7.53 -4.05 8.60
C ILE A 15 6.59 -5.15 8.11
N ASN A 16 5.99 -5.90 9.03
CA ASN A 16 4.97 -6.89 8.71
C ASN A 16 3.59 -6.25 8.80
N LEU A 17 2.77 -6.47 7.79
CA LEU A 17 1.45 -5.84 7.66
C LEU A 17 0.41 -6.90 7.39
N THR A 18 -0.74 -6.81 8.07
CA THR A 18 -1.93 -7.55 7.69
C THR A 18 -2.68 -6.75 6.62
N LEU A 19 -3.09 -7.42 5.55
CA LEU A 19 -3.87 -6.81 4.47
C LEU A 19 -5.31 -7.32 4.54
N PHE A 20 -6.28 -6.41 4.59
CA PHE A 20 -7.70 -6.71 4.79
C PHE A 20 -8.37 -7.07 3.46
N ALA A 21 -8.02 -8.23 2.92
CA ALA A 21 -8.43 -8.65 1.58
C ALA A 21 -9.94 -8.79 1.39
N ASP A 22 -10.64 -9.23 2.44
CA ASP A 22 -12.09 -9.43 2.35
C ASP A 22 -12.85 -8.11 2.25
N LYS A 23 -12.44 -7.13 3.06
CA LYS A 23 -13.15 -5.85 3.14
C LYS A 23 -12.73 -4.86 2.06
N THR A 24 -11.48 -4.92 1.60
CA THR A 24 -10.93 -4.00 0.60
C THR A 24 -10.23 -4.77 -0.52
N PRO A 25 -10.97 -5.62 -1.26
CA PRO A 25 -10.36 -6.52 -2.24
C PRO A 25 -9.67 -5.80 -3.40
N TYR A 26 -10.21 -4.68 -3.88
CA TYR A 26 -9.59 -3.94 -4.98
C TYR A 26 -8.31 -3.27 -4.53
N THR A 27 -8.32 -2.61 -3.38
CA THR A 27 -7.14 -1.94 -2.83
C THR A 27 -6.04 -2.95 -2.50
N VAL A 28 -6.39 -4.05 -1.83
CA VAL A 28 -5.43 -5.12 -1.52
C VAL A 28 -4.95 -5.79 -2.80
N GLY A 29 -5.85 -6.09 -3.73
CA GLY A 29 -5.48 -6.71 -5.01
C GLY A 29 -4.49 -5.86 -5.80
N ASN A 30 -4.70 -4.56 -5.84
CA ASN A 30 -3.77 -3.63 -6.48
C ASN A 30 -2.40 -3.63 -5.79
N PHE A 31 -2.38 -3.47 -4.47
CA PHE A 31 -1.15 -3.43 -3.69
C PHE A 31 -0.35 -4.74 -3.87
N VAL A 32 -1.03 -5.87 -3.76
CA VAL A 32 -0.41 -7.20 -3.92
C VAL A 32 0.16 -7.38 -5.33
N ASN A 33 -0.59 -6.99 -6.35
CA ASN A 33 -0.14 -7.09 -7.73
C ASN A 33 1.12 -6.25 -7.98
N LEU A 34 1.12 -5.00 -7.49
CA LEU A 34 2.29 -4.13 -7.61
C LEU A 34 3.48 -4.71 -6.87
N ALA A 35 3.27 -5.21 -5.66
CA ALA A 35 4.34 -5.83 -4.86
C ALA A 35 4.93 -7.05 -5.57
N LYS A 36 4.10 -7.94 -6.09
CA LYS A 36 4.54 -9.14 -6.80
C LYS A 36 5.26 -8.85 -8.11
N ARG A 37 4.91 -7.75 -8.75
CA ARG A 37 5.61 -7.28 -9.95
C ARG A 37 6.83 -6.40 -9.64
N GLU A 38 7.25 -6.35 -8.38
CA GLU A 38 8.43 -5.62 -7.92
C GLU A 38 8.38 -4.11 -8.19
N TYR A 39 7.17 -3.57 -8.35
CA TYR A 39 6.95 -2.13 -8.60
C TYR A 39 7.51 -1.26 -7.47
N TYR A 40 7.38 -1.72 -6.22
CA TYR A 40 7.81 -0.96 -5.05
C TYR A 40 9.30 -1.09 -4.74
N ASN A 41 10.00 -2.03 -5.37
CA ASN A 41 11.41 -2.26 -5.07
C ASN A 41 12.26 -1.02 -5.41
N GLY A 42 13.02 -0.56 -4.44
CA GLY A 42 13.89 0.61 -4.59
C GLY A 42 13.18 1.96 -4.46
N LEU A 43 11.88 1.99 -4.26
CA LEU A 43 11.15 3.25 -4.05
C LEU A 43 11.40 3.78 -2.64
N THR A 44 11.24 5.09 -2.47
CA THR A 44 11.52 5.76 -1.20
C THR A 44 10.26 6.12 -0.45
N PHE A 45 10.40 6.31 0.87
CA PHE A 45 9.42 7.04 1.65
C PHE A 45 9.70 8.52 1.42
N HIS A 46 9.08 9.10 0.41
CA HIS A 46 9.37 10.45 -0.07
C HIS A 46 8.77 11.55 0.80
N ARG A 47 7.85 11.19 1.69
CA ARG A 47 7.20 12.14 2.60
C ARG A 47 7.04 11.50 3.97
N VAL A 48 7.75 12.03 4.96
CA VAL A 48 7.67 11.54 6.34
C VAL A 48 7.41 12.75 7.24
N ILE A 49 6.31 12.69 7.99
CA ILE A 49 5.94 13.76 8.92
C ILE A 49 5.87 13.14 10.30
N SER A 50 6.76 13.61 11.21
CA SER A 50 6.83 13.14 12.61
C SER A 50 5.45 13.21 13.26
N ASP A 51 5.14 12.18 14.05
CA ASP A 51 3.88 12.04 14.78
C ASP A 51 2.64 12.02 13.89
N PHE A 52 2.81 11.80 12.58
CA PHE A 52 1.70 11.69 11.65
C PHE A 52 1.79 10.40 10.82
N MET A 53 2.69 10.33 9.85
CA MET A 53 2.74 9.16 8.96
C MET A 53 4.04 9.10 8.16
N ILE A 54 4.29 7.92 7.56
CA ILE A 54 5.29 7.74 6.52
C ILE A 54 4.57 7.41 5.21
N GLN A 55 4.94 8.06 4.12
CA GLN A 55 4.30 7.89 2.81
C GLN A 55 5.32 7.48 1.76
N GLY A 56 4.98 6.46 0.97
CA GLY A 56 5.82 5.96 -0.10
C GLY A 56 5.01 5.40 -1.25
N GLY A 57 5.72 4.74 -2.19
CA GLY A 57 5.07 4.08 -3.31
C GLY A 57 4.95 4.93 -4.57
N CYS A 58 5.57 6.11 -4.59
CA CYS A 58 5.64 6.93 -5.80
C CYS A 58 6.83 6.49 -6.66
N PRO A 59 6.61 6.10 -7.93
CA PRO A 59 7.72 5.64 -8.78
C PRO A 59 8.74 6.73 -9.10
N TYR A 60 8.36 8.01 -8.97
CA TYR A 60 9.27 9.14 -9.22
C TYR A 60 9.85 9.72 -7.94
N GLY A 61 9.43 9.24 -6.76
CA GLY A 61 9.94 9.71 -5.47
C GLY A 61 9.60 11.16 -5.12
N ASN A 62 8.58 11.73 -5.74
CA ASN A 62 8.21 13.14 -5.55
C ASN A 62 6.70 13.36 -5.25
N GLY A 63 5.94 12.27 -5.12
CA GLY A 63 4.50 12.33 -4.85
C GLY A 63 3.63 12.54 -6.08
N MET A 64 4.21 12.77 -7.26
CA MET A 64 3.46 13.09 -8.48
C MET A 64 3.22 11.88 -9.37
N GLY A 65 3.88 10.75 -9.12
CA GLY A 65 3.78 9.56 -9.96
C GLY A 65 2.82 8.51 -9.44
N GLY A 66 2.46 7.59 -10.33
CA GLY A 66 1.59 6.47 -10.04
C GLY A 66 1.71 5.41 -11.10
N PRO A 67 0.86 4.37 -11.05
CA PRO A 67 0.96 3.21 -11.95
C PRO A 67 0.38 3.46 -13.35
N GLY A 68 -0.20 4.62 -13.58
CA GLY A 68 -0.83 4.95 -14.87
C GLY A 68 -2.34 4.74 -14.89
N TYR A 69 -2.91 4.34 -13.76
CA TYR A 69 -4.36 4.16 -13.59
C TYR A 69 -4.77 4.64 -12.20
N GLU A 70 -6.06 4.86 -12.02
CA GLU A 70 -6.66 5.19 -10.73
C GLU A 70 -7.85 4.27 -10.49
N PHE A 71 -8.22 4.05 -9.22
CA PHE A 71 -9.38 3.25 -8.88
C PHE A 71 -10.13 3.82 -7.69
N GLU A 72 -11.36 3.36 -7.51
CA GLU A 72 -12.32 3.86 -6.53
C GLU A 72 -11.91 3.54 -5.08
N ASP A 73 -12.45 4.31 -4.15
CA ASP A 73 -12.27 4.10 -2.71
C ASP A 73 -13.10 2.91 -2.22
N GLU A 74 -12.64 2.29 -1.14
CA GLU A 74 -13.34 1.20 -0.46
C GLU A 74 -13.46 1.52 1.03
N PHE A 75 -14.22 2.55 1.36
CA PHE A 75 -14.43 2.95 2.76
C PHE A 75 -15.32 1.96 3.49
N LYS A 76 -14.94 1.59 4.72
CA LYS A 76 -15.71 0.69 5.59
C LYS A 76 -15.81 1.31 6.97
N LYS A 77 -16.99 1.20 7.60
CA LYS A 77 -17.26 1.79 8.92
C LYS A 77 -16.35 1.26 10.01
N ASP A 78 -15.91 0.01 9.89
CA ASP A 78 -15.04 -0.65 10.88
C ASP A 78 -13.55 -0.56 10.53
N LEU A 79 -13.19 0.14 9.45
CA LEU A 79 -11.81 0.37 9.05
C LEU A 79 -11.50 1.87 9.17
N LYS A 80 -10.89 2.25 10.29
CA LYS A 80 -10.63 3.65 10.64
C LYS A 80 -9.16 3.88 10.94
N HIS A 81 -8.76 5.14 10.86
CA HIS A 81 -7.43 5.60 11.25
C HIS A 81 -7.42 5.87 12.77
N ASP A 82 -7.63 4.83 13.57
CA ASP A 82 -7.90 4.96 15.01
C ASP A 82 -6.73 4.56 15.91
N LYS A 83 -5.58 4.23 15.34
CA LYS A 83 -4.40 3.77 16.08
C LYS A 83 -3.12 3.93 15.26
N PRO A 84 -1.93 3.75 15.89
CA PRO A 84 -0.68 3.66 15.13
C PRO A 84 -0.67 2.47 14.17
N GLY A 85 0.10 2.59 13.10
CA GLY A 85 0.36 1.48 12.19
C GLY A 85 -0.75 1.15 11.21
N ILE A 86 -1.66 2.06 10.97
CA ILE A 86 -2.71 1.90 9.96
C ILE A 86 -2.11 2.11 8.57
N LEU A 87 -2.31 1.13 7.69
CA LEU A 87 -1.93 1.20 6.28
C LEU A 87 -3.11 1.70 5.45
N SER A 88 -2.94 2.81 4.77
CA SER A 88 -4.00 3.50 4.06
C SER A 88 -3.50 4.05 2.73
N MET A 89 -4.40 4.29 1.78
CA MET A 89 -4.04 4.82 0.46
C MET A 89 -3.93 6.33 0.45
N ALA A 90 -2.81 6.84 -0.04
CA ALA A 90 -2.70 8.24 -0.40
C ALA A 90 -3.52 8.49 -1.67
N ASN A 91 -4.09 9.67 -1.79
CA ASN A 91 -4.87 10.06 -2.97
C ASN A 91 -4.88 11.57 -3.16
N ALA A 92 -5.41 12.01 -4.30
CA ALA A 92 -5.56 13.43 -4.66
C ALA A 92 -7.04 13.82 -4.69
N GLY A 93 -7.89 13.12 -3.95
CA GLY A 93 -9.33 13.33 -3.89
C GLY A 93 -10.07 12.01 -4.10
N PRO A 94 -11.40 12.03 -4.13
CA PRO A 94 -12.21 10.81 -4.30
C PRO A 94 -11.85 10.04 -5.56
N GLY A 95 -11.68 8.72 -5.41
CA GLY A 95 -11.48 7.82 -6.55
C GLY A 95 -10.16 7.95 -7.29
N THR A 96 -9.12 8.49 -6.63
CA THR A 96 -7.82 8.71 -7.27
C THR A 96 -6.72 7.82 -6.68
N ASN A 97 -7.06 6.63 -6.22
CA ASN A 97 -6.09 5.69 -5.68
C ASN A 97 -5.19 5.13 -6.78
N GLY A 98 -3.91 5.05 -6.52
CA GLY A 98 -2.93 4.49 -7.46
C GLY A 98 -1.95 3.55 -6.75
N SER A 99 -0.72 3.98 -6.55
CA SER A 99 0.31 3.16 -5.91
C SER A 99 0.81 3.71 -4.58
N GLN A 100 0.58 4.99 -4.29
CA GLN A 100 1.09 5.61 -3.07
C GLN A 100 0.25 5.22 -1.86
N PHE A 101 0.92 4.96 -0.75
CA PHE A 101 0.30 4.56 0.51
C PHE A 101 1.01 5.26 1.66
N PHE A 102 0.38 5.24 2.83
CA PHE A 102 1.02 5.72 4.06
C PHE A 102 0.73 4.77 5.22
N ILE A 103 1.62 4.81 6.22
CA ILE A 103 1.47 4.06 7.46
C ILE A 103 1.55 5.08 8.60
N THR A 104 0.59 5.05 9.51
CA THR A 104 0.44 6.09 10.52
C THR A 104 1.35 5.87 11.73
N HIS A 105 1.74 6.99 12.38
CA HIS A 105 2.44 6.98 13.66
C HIS A 105 1.47 6.93 14.84
N GLY A 106 0.26 7.39 14.67
CA GLY A 106 -0.79 7.45 15.70
C GLY A 106 -2.17 7.58 15.06
N PRO A 107 -3.22 7.78 15.86
CA PRO A 107 -4.55 8.00 15.33
C PRO A 107 -4.62 9.26 14.45
N THR A 108 -5.28 9.13 13.29
CA THR A 108 -5.51 10.25 12.37
C THR A 108 -6.99 10.26 11.95
N PRO A 109 -7.92 10.45 12.91
CA PRO A 109 -9.36 10.30 12.64
C PRO A 109 -9.91 11.27 11.58
N HIS A 110 -9.24 12.37 11.34
CA HIS A 110 -9.64 13.32 10.29
C HIS A 110 -9.51 12.76 8.89
N LEU A 111 -8.83 11.62 8.71
CA LEU A 111 -8.67 10.95 7.43
C LEU A 111 -9.76 9.90 7.16
N ASP A 112 -10.58 9.59 8.16
CA ASP A 112 -11.67 8.61 8.00
C ASP A 112 -12.67 9.08 6.94
N GLY A 113 -13.04 8.16 6.04
CA GLY A 113 -13.94 8.49 4.95
C GLY A 113 -13.31 9.29 3.79
N MET A 114 -12.00 9.55 3.86
CA MET A 114 -11.25 10.26 2.82
C MET A 114 -10.15 9.40 2.20
N HIS A 115 -9.62 8.45 2.97
CA HIS A 115 -8.58 7.52 2.53
C HIS A 115 -8.99 6.10 2.86
N THR A 116 -8.68 5.15 1.97
CA THR A 116 -9.04 3.74 2.16
C THR A 116 -8.03 3.05 3.07
N VAL A 117 -8.48 2.67 4.27
CA VAL A 117 -7.71 1.80 5.16
C VAL A 117 -7.77 0.38 4.61
N PHE A 118 -6.62 -0.24 4.38
CA PHE A 118 -6.59 -1.60 3.83
C PHE A 118 -5.63 -2.56 4.55
N GLY A 119 -5.00 -2.10 5.63
CA GLY A 119 -4.12 -2.96 6.42
C GLY A 119 -3.67 -2.31 7.71
N ALA A 120 -2.86 -3.06 8.47
CA ALA A 120 -2.29 -2.58 9.72
C ALA A 120 -1.03 -3.37 10.05
N VAL A 121 -0.11 -2.78 10.82
CA VAL A 121 1.08 -3.49 11.32
C VAL A 121 0.67 -4.65 12.23
N VAL A 122 1.48 -5.71 12.23
CA VAL A 122 1.19 -6.93 12.98
C VAL A 122 1.55 -6.79 14.45
N SER A 123 2.67 -6.11 14.76
CA SER A 123 3.22 -6.07 16.12
C SER A 123 3.84 -4.72 16.47
N GLN A 124 4.17 -4.55 17.75
CA GLN A 124 4.89 -3.35 18.20
C GLN A 124 6.28 -3.26 17.56
N ALA A 125 6.94 -4.39 17.32
CA ALA A 125 8.25 -4.38 16.66
C ALA A 125 8.15 -3.78 15.25
N ASP A 126 7.06 -4.06 14.52
CA ASP A 126 6.82 -3.48 13.21
C ASP A 126 6.56 -1.97 13.32
N GLN A 127 5.79 -1.56 14.33
CA GLN A 127 5.54 -0.14 14.58
C GLN A 127 6.83 0.61 14.92
N ASP A 128 7.74 -0.03 15.67
CA ASP A 128 9.03 0.58 15.99
C ASP A 128 9.84 0.86 14.72
N VAL A 129 9.79 -0.04 13.74
CA VAL A 129 10.43 0.20 12.44
C VAL A 129 9.76 1.36 11.72
N VAL A 130 8.41 1.40 11.67
CA VAL A 130 7.66 2.53 11.08
C VAL A 130 8.12 3.85 11.69
N ASN A 131 8.21 3.88 13.02
CA ASN A 131 8.60 5.10 13.74
C ASN A 131 10.06 5.51 13.50
N SER A 132 10.92 4.57 13.04
CA SER A 132 12.33 4.84 12.74
C SER A 132 12.58 5.30 11.31
N ILE A 133 11.60 5.14 10.42
CA ILE A 133 11.73 5.56 9.02
C ILE A 133 11.88 7.08 8.92
N THR A 134 12.84 7.51 8.13
CA THR A 134 13.06 8.94 7.82
C THR A 134 12.89 9.16 6.33
N GLN A 135 12.67 10.42 5.96
CA GLN A 135 12.47 10.76 4.54
C GLN A 135 13.70 10.36 3.72
N GLY A 136 13.45 9.62 2.65
CA GLY A 136 14.48 9.08 1.79
C GLY A 136 14.85 7.62 2.08
N ASP A 137 14.39 7.05 3.19
CA ASP A 137 14.55 5.60 3.41
C ASP A 137 13.86 4.83 2.30
N THR A 138 14.38 3.63 1.99
CA THR A 138 13.94 2.87 0.82
C THR A 138 13.14 1.62 1.19
N ILE A 139 12.25 1.23 0.28
CA ILE A 139 11.61 -0.08 0.28
C ILE A 139 12.51 -0.98 -0.57
N GLU A 140 13.07 -2.03 0.05
CA GLU A 140 13.94 -2.96 -0.67
C GLU A 140 13.11 -3.98 -1.45
N ASN A 141 12.14 -4.60 -0.79
CA ASN A 141 11.18 -5.49 -1.44
C ASN A 141 9.96 -5.69 -0.54
N ILE A 142 8.88 -6.21 -1.14
CA ILE A 142 7.67 -6.58 -0.42
C ILE A 142 7.29 -8.00 -0.83
N THR A 143 7.27 -8.92 0.14
CA THR A 143 6.85 -10.30 -0.05
C THR A 143 5.42 -10.47 0.45
N ILE A 144 4.58 -11.16 -0.32
CA ILE A 144 3.19 -11.41 0.04
C ILE A 144 3.00 -12.86 0.42
N LYS A 145 2.34 -13.11 1.56
CA LYS A 145 2.00 -14.45 2.05
C LYS A 145 0.49 -14.60 2.18
N GLY A 146 0.00 -15.78 1.85
CA GLY A 146 -1.42 -16.12 1.91
C GLY A 146 -2.00 -16.48 0.56
N ASN A 147 -3.32 -16.61 0.49
CA ASN A 147 -4.00 -17.03 -0.72
C ASN A 147 -4.24 -15.86 -1.67
N VAL A 148 -3.20 -15.45 -2.37
CA VAL A 148 -3.25 -14.36 -3.36
C VAL A 148 -4.24 -14.69 -4.49
N GLY A 149 -4.33 -15.96 -4.87
CA GLY A 149 -5.22 -16.40 -5.94
C GLY A 149 -6.69 -16.05 -5.71
N SER A 150 -7.15 -16.13 -4.46
CA SER A 150 -8.54 -15.76 -4.12
C SER A 150 -8.83 -14.28 -4.37
N VAL A 151 -7.89 -13.42 -4.00
CA VAL A 151 -8.02 -11.97 -4.22
C VAL A 151 -7.98 -11.66 -5.71
N PHE A 152 -7.01 -12.20 -6.42
CA PHE A 152 -6.86 -11.97 -7.86
C PHE A 152 -8.06 -12.45 -8.65
N LYS A 153 -8.64 -13.59 -8.26
CA LYS A 153 -9.85 -14.11 -8.89
C LYS A 153 -11.03 -13.14 -8.73
N LYS A 154 -11.19 -12.59 -7.52
CA LYS A 154 -12.28 -11.67 -7.22
C LYS A 154 -12.19 -10.37 -8.02
N VAL A 155 -10.99 -9.85 -8.22
CA VAL A 155 -10.79 -8.54 -8.88
C VAL A 155 -10.29 -8.69 -10.32
N LYS A 156 -10.37 -9.88 -10.91
CA LYS A 156 -9.75 -10.19 -12.19
C LYS A 156 -10.01 -9.19 -13.32
N PRO A 157 -11.24 -8.73 -13.60
CA PRO A 157 -11.44 -7.78 -14.69
C PRO A 157 -10.63 -6.47 -14.51
N LYS A 158 -10.60 -5.95 -13.29
CA LYS A 158 -9.80 -4.77 -12.96
C LYS A 158 -8.31 -5.07 -13.02
N LEU A 159 -7.92 -6.22 -12.47
CA LEU A 159 -6.53 -6.66 -12.46
C LEU A 159 -5.97 -6.74 -13.88
N ASP A 160 -6.72 -7.30 -14.81
CA ASP A 160 -6.31 -7.43 -16.20
C ASP A 160 -6.11 -6.04 -16.84
N GLU A 161 -7.00 -5.09 -16.56
CA GLU A 161 -6.87 -3.71 -17.02
C GLU A 161 -5.61 -3.05 -16.44
N TRP A 162 -5.40 -3.20 -15.13
CA TRP A 162 -4.22 -2.63 -14.46
C TRP A 162 -2.93 -3.18 -15.04
N ASN A 163 -2.86 -4.50 -15.24
CA ASN A 163 -1.66 -5.13 -15.80
C ASN A 163 -1.39 -4.70 -17.23
N LYS A 164 -2.44 -4.48 -18.01
CA LYS A 164 -2.31 -3.97 -19.37
C LYS A 164 -1.66 -2.58 -19.38
N THR A 165 -2.11 -1.71 -18.47
CA THR A 165 -1.53 -0.37 -18.30
C THR A 165 -0.09 -0.45 -17.80
N LEU A 166 0.17 -1.30 -16.81
CA LEU A 166 1.52 -1.48 -16.25
C LEU A 166 2.50 -2.00 -17.31
N ASN A 167 2.09 -2.95 -18.12
CA ASN A 167 2.94 -3.49 -19.19
C ASN A 167 3.35 -2.41 -20.20
N LYS A 168 2.49 -1.42 -20.41
CA LYS A 168 2.74 -0.31 -21.32
C LYS A 168 3.59 0.77 -20.67
N SER A 169 3.25 1.19 -19.44
CA SER A 169 3.88 2.30 -18.75
C SER A 169 5.19 1.90 -18.05
N PHE A 170 5.30 0.64 -17.63
CA PHE A 170 6.46 0.10 -16.92
C PHE A 170 6.88 -1.23 -17.55
N PRO A 171 7.39 -1.21 -18.79
CA PRO A 171 7.64 -2.45 -19.55
C PRO A 171 8.76 -3.31 -18.96
N ASN A 172 9.59 -2.74 -18.08
CA ASN A 172 10.70 -3.46 -17.45
C ASN A 172 10.32 -4.25 -16.19
N LEU A 173 9.10 -4.07 -15.69
CA LEU A 173 8.65 -4.84 -14.51
C LEU A 173 8.46 -6.31 -14.87
N PRO A 174 8.73 -7.24 -13.91
CA PRO A 174 8.38 -8.63 -14.08
C PRO A 174 6.91 -8.79 -14.43
N LYS A 175 6.58 -9.76 -15.27
CA LYS A 175 5.19 -10.02 -15.64
C LYS A 175 4.40 -10.61 -14.46
N ALA A 176 3.12 -10.34 -14.47
CA ALA A 176 2.23 -10.88 -13.44
C ALA A 176 2.11 -12.41 -13.52
#